data_bf5b15f40f33784aa89526d9bd8477b5
#
_entry.id   bf5b15f40f33784aa89526d9bd8477b5
#
_cell.length_a   1.000
_cell.length_b   1.000
_cell.length_c   1.000
_cell.angle_alpha   90.00
_cell.angle_beta   90.00
_cell.angle_gamma   90.00
#
_symmetry.space_group_name_H-M   'P 1'
#
loop_
_entity.id
_entity.type
_entity.pdbx_description
1 polymer ?
#
loop_
_entity_poly.entity_id
_entity_poly.type
_entity_poly.pdbx_seq_one_letter_code
_entity_poly.pdbx_strand_id
1 'polypeptide(L)'
;MKVSYKLDLSELPRITRKMQDELYRELKQNVQQAAQGVSVQAKQSAPRDKRVGHGGDLHRSIYYRVKDLTGEVGVGMPYGPYQDFGTGNKVVVPPGWEKYAMQFKGAGIRNVNMTPQPFFYPAVNVHETKFNNECEKSISKVMTKRR
;
A
#
# COMPACT_ATOMS: atom_id res chain seq x y z
N MET A 1 -2.08 0.02 10.37
CA MET A 1 -2.34 -0.65 9.08
C MET A 1 -1.12 -0.47 8.19
N LYS A 2 -0.63 -1.56 7.63
CA LYS A 2 0.63 -1.56 6.88
C LYS A 2 0.57 -2.58 5.76
N VAL A 3 1.02 -2.20 4.58
CA VAL A 3 1.17 -3.07 3.41
C VAL A 3 2.63 -3.08 2.99
N SER A 4 3.15 -4.25 2.65
CA SER A 4 4.52 -4.41 2.14
C SER A 4 4.49 -5.10 0.78
N TYR A 5 5.22 -4.53 -0.15
CA TYR A 5 5.53 -5.14 -1.44
C TYR A 5 6.94 -5.73 -1.37
N LYS A 6 7.06 -7.03 -1.56
CA LYS A 6 8.34 -7.73 -1.63
C LYS A 6 8.40 -8.53 -2.91
N LEU A 7 9.43 -8.32 -3.70
CA LEU A 7 9.69 -9.09 -4.92
C LEU A 7 10.57 -10.30 -4.58
N ASP A 8 10.13 -11.47 -4.98
CA ASP A 8 10.93 -12.70 -4.98
C ASP A 8 11.45 -12.96 -6.39
N LEU A 9 12.76 -13.00 -6.54
CA LEU A 9 13.45 -13.20 -7.82
C LEU A 9 14.05 -14.58 -7.97
N SER A 10 13.72 -15.51 -7.08
CA SER A 10 14.31 -16.87 -7.03
C SER A 10 14.04 -17.72 -8.27
N GLU A 11 12.94 -17.45 -8.98
CA GLU A 11 12.52 -18.20 -10.16
C GLU A 11 13.00 -17.59 -11.48
N LEU A 12 13.79 -16.51 -11.44
CA LEU A 12 14.30 -15.91 -12.67
C LEU A 12 15.32 -16.80 -13.36
N PRO A 13 15.28 -16.91 -14.71
CA PRO A 13 16.26 -17.67 -15.45
C PRO A 13 17.67 -17.06 -15.28
N ARG A 14 18.69 -17.88 -15.48
CA ARG A 14 20.09 -17.42 -15.42
C ARG A 14 20.32 -16.30 -16.41
N ILE A 15 20.65 -15.11 -15.90
CA ILE A 15 20.92 -13.90 -16.65
C ILE A 15 22.33 -13.40 -16.36
N THR A 16 22.90 -12.63 -17.27
CA THR A 16 24.24 -12.06 -17.06
C THR A 16 24.23 -11.07 -15.90
N ARG A 17 25.39 -10.87 -15.27
CA ARG A 17 25.53 -9.91 -14.17
C ARG A 17 25.03 -8.50 -14.53
N LYS A 18 25.35 -8.04 -15.74
CA LYS A 18 24.88 -6.75 -16.25
C LYS A 18 23.35 -6.66 -16.32
N MET A 19 22.69 -7.73 -16.77
CA MET A 19 21.24 -7.79 -16.81
C MET A 19 20.62 -7.85 -15.40
N GLN A 20 21.29 -8.55 -14.47
CA GLN A 20 20.85 -8.56 -13.07
C GLN A 20 20.89 -7.15 -12.45
N ASP A 21 21.95 -6.40 -12.67
CA ASP A 21 22.13 -5.04 -12.15
C ASP A 21 21.09 -4.07 -12.78
N GLU A 22 20.80 -4.23 -14.08
CA GLU A 22 19.78 -3.43 -14.77
C GLU A 22 18.38 -3.76 -14.22
N LEU A 23 18.05 -5.05 -14.12
CA LEU A 23 16.77 -5.49 -13.59
C LEU A 23 16.56 -5.05 -12.14
N TYR A 24 17.58 -5.18 -11.31
CA TYR A 24 17.51 -4.75 -9.92
C TYR A 24 17.20 -3.26 -9.82
N ARG A 25 17.84 -2.41 -10.63
CA ARG A 25 17.58 -0.95 -10.63
C ARG A 25 16.15 -0.63 -11.08
N GLU A 26 15.66 -1.28 -12.13
CA GLU A 26 14.30 -1.08 -12.63
C GLU A 26 13.27 -1.52 -11.58
N LEU A 27 13.44 -2.69 -10.99
CA LEU A 27 12.51 -3.20 -9.97
C LEU A 27 12.53 -2.35 -8.69
N LYS A 28 13.70 -1.86 -8.27
CA LYS A 28 13.81 -0.93 -7.14
C LYS A 28 13.04 0.36 -7.40
N GLN A 29 13.12 0.89 -8.61
CA GLN A 29 12.36 2.07 -9.01
C GLN A 29 10.86 1.80 -9.00
N ASN A 30 10.41 0.63 -9.49
CA ASN A 30 8.99 0.24 -9.46
C ASN A 30 8.47 0.14 -8.03
N VAL A 31 9.23 -0.46 -7.11
CA VAL A 31 8.88 -0.52 -5.68
C VAL A 31 8.75 0.88 -5.08
N GLN A 32 9.67 1.77 -5.39
CA GLN A 32 9.63 3.15 -4.90
C GLN A 32 8.41 3.91 -5.43
N GLN A 33 8.13 3.80 -6.72
CA GLN A 33 6.98 4.46 -7.34
C GLN A 33 5.66 3.92 -6.79
N ALA A 34 5.55 2.61 -6.57
CA ALA A 34 4.36 2.00 -5.98
C ALA A 34 4.13 2.50 -4.55
N ALA A 35 5.14 2.42 -3.69
CA ALA A 35 5.03 2.85 -2.30
C ALA A 35 4.70 4.34 -2.17
N GLN A 36 5.38 5.18 -2.96
CA GLN A 36 5.11 6.61 -3.01
C GLN A 36 3.70 6.90 -3.54
N GLY A 37 3.29 6.22 -4.62
CA GLY A 37 1.98 6.40 -5.23
C GLY A 37 0.83 6.08 -4.27
N VAL A 38 0.91 4.95 -3.55
CA VAL A 38 -0.06 4.60 -2.50
C VAL A 38 -0.11 5.70 -1.44
N SER A 39 1.04 6.13 -0.93
CA SER A 39 1.11 7.17 0.10
C SER A 39 0.47 8.48 -0.35
N VAL A 40 0.77 8.93 -1.57
CA VAL A 40 0.22 10.18 -2.14
C VAL A 40 -1.31 10.07 -2.31
N GLN A 41 -1.78 8.99 -2.93
CA GLN A 41 -3.21 8.79 -3.16
C GLN A 41 -3.99 8.63 -1.85
N ALA A 42 -3.46 7.86 -0.90
CA ALA A 42 -4.07 7.71 0.43
C ALA A 42 -4.14 9.06 1.17
N LYS A 43 -3.09 9.87 1.08
CA LYS A 43 -3.11 11.23 1.65
C LYS A 43 -4.15 12.13 1.01
N GLN A 44 -4.31 12.07 -0.30
CA GLN A 44 -5.31 12.88 -1.01
C GLN A 44 -6.74 12.49 -0.63
N SER A 45 -6.98 11.19 -0.43
CA SER A 45 -8.29 10.64 -0.10
C SER A 45 -8.60 10.61 1.40
N ALA A 46 -7.58 10.78 2.26
CA ALA A 46 -7.75 10.72 3.71
C ALA A 46 -8.71 11.80 4.20
N PRO A 47 -9.74 11.42 4.96
CA PRO A 47 -10.69 12.39 5.52
C PRO A 47 -9.97 13.35 6.47
N ARG A 48 -10.35 14.61 6.41
CA ARG A 48 -9.82 15.68 7.27
C ARG A 48 -10.88 16.13 8.24
N ASP A 49 -10.55 16.14 9.53
CA ASP A 49 -11.40 16.76 10.53
C ASP A 49 -11.43 18.27 10.29
N LYS A 50 -12.63 18.83 10.20
CA LYS A 50 -12.82 20.27 10.00
C LYS A 50 -12.68 21.09 11.30
N ARG A 51 -12.53 20.42 12.44
CA ARG A 51 -12.33 21.09 13.74
C ARG A 51 -10.95 21.73 13.80
N VAL A 52 -10.93 22.97 14.28
CA VAL A 52 -9.68 23.73 14.43
C VAL A 52 -8.72 22.98 15.37
N GLY A 53 -7.49 22.80 14.93
CA GLY A 53 -6.42 22.16 15.71
C GLY A 53 -6.30 20.64 15.56
N HIS A 54 -7.27 19.93 14.96
CA HIS A 54 -7.24 18.48 14.79
C HIS A 54 -7.24 18.01 13.32
N GLY A 55 -7.26 18.96 12.37
CA GLY A 55 -7.33 18.64 10.96
C GLY A 55 -6.00 18.16 10.38
N GLY A 56 -5.95 16.91 9.92
CA GLY A 56 -4.83 16.39 9.12
C GLY A 56 -3.89 15.43 9.84
N ASP A 57 -4.16 15.01 11.07
CA ASP A 57 -3.31 14.04 11.79
C ASP A 57 -3.27 12.70 11.08
N LEU A 58 -4.41 12.22 10.60
CA LEU A 58 -4.49 11.02 9.77
C LEU A 58 -3.64 11.18 8.51
N HIS A 59 -3.80 12.28 7.80
CA HIS A 59 -3.03 12.59 6.60
C HIS A 59 -1.52 12.63 6.87
N ARG A 60 -1.09 13.27 7.97
CA ARG A 60 0.33 13.34 8.36
C ARG A 60 0.89 12.00 8.79
N SER A 61 0.06 11.11 9.32
CA SER A 61 0.47 9.79 9.80
C SER A 61 0.69 8.76 8.71
N ILE A 62 0.28 9.06 7.47
CA ILE A 62 0.51 8.17 6.33
C ILE A 62 1.97 8.30 5.91
N TYR A 63 2.67 7.19 5.92
CA TYR A 63 4.09 7.13 5.58
C TYR A 63 4.40 6.04 4.56
N TYR A 64 5.55 6.14 3.91
CA TYR A 64 6.13 5.04 3.16
C TYR A 64 7.63 4.93 3.45
N ARG A 65 8.15 3.72 3.29
CA ARG A 65 9.58 3.41 3.42
C ARG A 65 9.97 2.44 2.32
N VAL A 66 11.17 2.60 1.79
CA VAL A 66 11.72 1.69 0.78
C VAL A 66 13.10 1.25 1.21
N LYS A 67 13.30 -0.05 1.24
CA LYS A 67 14.60 -0.67 1.48
C LYS A 67 14.80 -1.77 0.44
N ASP A 68 15.79 -1.61 -0.41
CA ASP A 68 16.09 -2.52 -1.51
C ASP A 68 14.87 -2.78 -2.41
N LEU A 69 14.43 -4.03 -2.51
CA LEU A 69 13.24 -4.45 -3.25
C LEU A 69 11.99 -4.59 -2.36
N THR A 70 11.99 -3.95 -1.21
CA THR A 70 10.85 -3.96 -0.29
C THR A 70 10.33 -2.54 -0.09
N GLY A 71 9.07 -2.32 -0.41
CA GLY A 71 8.32 -1.11 -0.11
C GLY A 71 7.30 -1.36 1.00
N GLU A 72 7.23 -0.46 1.96
CA GLU A 72 6.26 -0.47 3.04
C GLU A 72 5.47 0.83 3.02
N VAL A 73 4.15 0.73 3.10
CA VAL A 73 3.26 1.89 3.28
C VAL A 73 2.36 1.63 4.47
N GLY A 74 2.15 2.64 5.28
CA GLY A 74 1.35 2.48 6.49
C GLY A 74 0.67 3.76 6.97
N VAL A 75 -0.22 3.57 7.93
CA VAL A 75 -0.94 4.62 8.63
C VAL A 75 -0.57 4.54 10.11
N GLY A 76 0.01 5.61 10.64
CA GLY A 76 0.47 5.67 12.03
C GLY A 76 -0.64 5.90 13.04
N MET A 77 -1.79 6.46 12.64
CA MET A 77 -2.91 6.69 13.54
C MET A 77 -3.69 5.39 13.83
N PRO A 78 -3.93 5.06 15.13
CA PRO A 78 -4.64 3.84 15.52
C PRO A 78 -6.07 3.76 14.99
N TYR A 79 -6.72 4.89 14.75
CA TYR A 79 -8.08 4.97 14.22
C TYR A 79 -8.17 4.85 12.69
N GLY A 80 -7.04 4.82 11.99
CA GLY A 80 -7.00 4.70 10.52
C GLY A 80 -7.86 3.56 9.96
N PRO A 81 -7.73 2.32 10.46
CA PRO A 81 -8.54 1.20 10.00
C PRO A 81 -10.04 1.37 10.23
N TYR A 82 -10.43 1.98 11.35
CA TYR A 82 -11.84 2.26 11.63
C TYR A 82 -12.42 3.31 10.67
N GLN A 83 -11.58 4.24 10.23
CA GLN A 83 -11.95 5.21 9.21
C GLN A 83 -12.10 4.54 7.85
N ASP A 84 -11.22 3.62 7.50
CA ASP A 84 -11.20 2.93 6.20
C ASP A 84 -12.36 1.94 6.06
N PHE A 85 -12.63 1.15 7.09
CA PHE A 85 -13.60 0.06 7.06
C PHE A 85 -14.92 0.34 7.79
N GLY A 86 -15.01 1.44 8.56
CA GLY A 86 -16.15 1.73 9.42
C GLY A 86 -16.13 0.97 10.74
N THR A 87 -17.18 1.14 11.53
CA THR A 87 -17.33 0.47 12.85
C THR A 87 -18.76 0.00 13.09
N GLY A 88 -18.90 -0.96 14.01
CA GLY A 88 -20.21 -1.48 14.42
C GLY A 88 -20.95 -2.18 13.29
N ASN A 89 -22.24 -1.87 13.11
CA ASN A 89 -23.08 -2.44 12.05
C ASN A 89 -22.85 -1.82 10.66
N LYS A 90 -21.98 -0.83 10.54
CA LYS A 90 -21.61 -0.16 9.29
C LYS A 90 -20.26 -0.62 8.74
N VAL A 91 -19.67 -1.68 9.30
CA VAL A 91 -18.39 -2.21 8.81
C VAL A 91 -18.56 -2.74 7.39
N VAL A 92 -17.73 -2.26 6.48
CA VAL A 92 -17.63 -2.75 5.10
C VAL A 92 -16.17 -3.14 4.84
N VAL A 93 -15.94 -4.43 4.65
CA VAL A 93 -14.62 -4.97 4.33
C VAL A 93 -14.64 -5.50 2.91
N PRO A 94 -13.84 -4.93 1.99
CA PRO A 94 -13.76 -5.45 0.64
C PRO A 94 -13.06 -6.81 0.59
N PRO A 95 -13.33 -7.62 -0.45
CA PRO A 95 -12.67 -8.91 -0.65
C PRO A 95 -11.14 -8.77 -0.63
N GLY A 96 -10.47 -9.69 0.05
CA GLY A 96 -9.01 -9.71 0.20
C GLY A 96 -8.47 -8.89 1.37
N TRP A 97 -9.32 -8.09 2.03
CA TRP A 97 -8.94 -7.26 3.16
C TRP A 97 -9.40 -7.79 4.53
N GLU A 98 -10.01 -8.98 4.56
CA GLU A 98 -10.59 -9.57 5.76
C GLU A 98 -9.56 -9.78 6.87
N LYS A 99 -8.36 -10.26 6.52
CA LYS A 99 -7.27 -10.47 7.48
C LYS A 99 -6.79 -9.17 8.12
N TYR A 100 -6.78 -8.08 7.34
CA TYR A 100 -6.43 -6.75 7.86
C TYR A 100 -7.51 -6.21 8.79
N ALA A 101 -8.76 -6.29 8.39
CA ALA A 101 -9.89 -5.81 9.19
C ALA A 101 -10.02 -6.59 10.51
N MET A 102 -9.75 -7.89 10.51
CA MET A 102 -9.78 -8.72 11.72
C MET A 102 -8.77 -8.29 12.78
N GLN A 103 -7.61 -7.74 12.40
CA GLN A 103 -6.59 -7.26 13.35
C GLN A 103 -7.08 -6.08 14.19
N PHE A 104 -8.12 -5.39 13.74
CA PHE A 104 -8.67 -4.19 14.38
C PHE A 104 -10.04 -4.41 15.00
N LYS A 105 -10.49 -5.67 15.13
CA LYS A 105 -11.62 -6.02 15.97
C LYS A 105 -11.26 -5.70 17.43
N GLY A 106 -11.51 -4.45 17.82
CA GLY A 106 -11.35 -4.07 19.22
C GLY A 106 -12.38 -4.77 20.10
N ALA A 107 -11.98 -5.17 21.27
CA ALA A 107 -12.87 -5.55 22.39
C ALA A 107 -13.64 -4.31 22.94
N GLY A 108 -14.01 -3.39 22.03
CA GLY A 108 -14.57 -2.09 22.41
C GLY A 108 -16.00 -2.20 22.90
N ILE A 109 -16.21 -1.68 24.10
CA ILE A 109 -17.51 -1.59 24.80
C ILE A 109 -18.43 -0.53 24.17
N ARG A 110 -17.95 0.26 23.20
CA ARG A 110 -18.73 1.36 22.61
C ARG A 110 -19.33 0.93 21.29
N ASN A 111 -20.66 0.92 21.22
CA ASN A 111 -21.40 0.81 19.96
C ASN A 111 -21.31 2.12 19.16
N VAL A 112 -20.18 2.35 18.53
CA VAL A 112 -19.98 3.45 17.61
C VAL A 112 -20.19 2.93 16.20
N ASN A 113 -21.23 3.43 15.52
CA ASN A 113 -21.55 3.06 14.13
C ASN A 113 -21.00 4.13 13.18
N MET A 114 -19.69 4.06 12.91
CA MET A 114 -19.05 5.00 12.00
C MET A 114 -19.14 4.50 10.57
N THR A 115 -19.65 5.35 9.68
CA THR A 115 -19.69 5.05 8.24
C THR A 115 -18.25 5.03 7.69
N PRO A 116 -17.86 4.01 6.91
CA PRO A 116 -16.54 3.95 6.31
C PRO A 116 -16.29 5.14 5.37
N GLN A 117 -15.08 5.65 5.42
CA GLN A 117 -14.56 6.65 4.49
C GLN A 117 -13.24 6.12 3.92
N PRO A 118 -13.30 5.24 2.91
CA PRO A 118 -12.14 4.55 2.40
C PRO A 118 -11.09 5.49 1.82
N PHE A 119 -9.84 5.33 2.23
CA PHE A 119 -8.73 6.12 1.74
C PHE A 119 -7.48 5.29 1.46
N PHE A 120 -7.21 4.27 2.29
CA PHE A 120 -5.99 3.49 2.21
C PHE A 120 -6.12 2.27 1.32
N TYR A 121 -7.12 1.39 1.57
CA TYR A 121 -7.25 0.18 0.76
C TYR A 121 -7.52 0.47 -0.74
N PRO A 122 -8.29 1.49 -1.14
CA PRO A 122 -8.47 1.78 -2.57
C PRO A 122 -7.16 2.23 -3.23
N ALA A 123 -6.35 3.01 -2.50
CA ALA A 123 -5.03 3.43 -2.99
C ALA A 123 -4.10 2.21 -3.19
N VAL A 124 -4.10 1.28 -2.24
CA VAL A 124 -3.31 0.03 -2.35
C VAL A 124 -3.74 -0.77 -3.57
N ASN A 125 -5.04 -1.04 -3.74
CA ASN A 125 -5.55 -1.84 -4.85
C ASN A 125 -5.18 -1.26 -6.23
N VAL A 126 -5.29 0.06 -6.39
CA VAL A 126 -4.92 0.74 -7.65
C VAL A 126 -3.43 0.60 -7.94
N HIS A 127 -2.59 0.83 -6.93
CA HIS A 127 -1.14 0.81 -7.14
C HIS A 127 -0.55 -0.60 -7.18
N GLU A 128 -1.18 -1.59 -6.56
CA GLU A 128 -0.80 -3.00 -6.68
C GLU A 128 -0.91 -3.48 -8.14
N THR A 129 -2.02 -3.20 -8.80
CA THR A 129 -2.21 -3.54 -10.22
C THR A 129 -1.15 -2.86 -11.10
N LYS A 130 -0.89 -1.57 -10.88
CA LYS A 130 0.14 -0.84 -11.62
C LYS A 130 1.54 -1.42 -11.38
N PHE A 131 1.86 -1.71 -10.12
CA PHE A 131 3.13 -2.28 -9.72
C PHE A 131 3.41 -3.62 -10.42
N ASN A 132 2.44 -4.53 -10.41
CA ASN A 132 2.57 -5.82 -11.09
C ASN A 132 2.83 -5.64 -12.59
N ASN A 133 2.06 -4.78 -13.26
CA ASN A 133 2.24 -4.49 -14.68
C ASN A 133 3.62 -3.88 -14.99
N GLU A 134 4.11 -2.95 -14.18
CA GLU A 134 5.43 -2.34 -14.38
C GLU A 134 6.57 -3.33 -14.11
N CYS A 135 6.42 -4.22 -13.13
CA CYS A 135 7.38 -5.31 -12.89
C CYS A 135 7.47 -6.27 -14.08
N GLU A 136 6.33 -6.69 -14.64
CA GLU A 136 6.28 -7.54 -15.83
C GLU A 136 6.94 -6.87 -17.03
N LYS A 137 6.69 -5.58 -17.26
CA LYS A 137 7.34 -4.81 -18.33
C LYS A 137 8.85 -4.72 -18.12
N SER A 138 9.33 -4.45 -16.91
CA SER A 138 10.75 -4.36 -16.59
C SER A 138 11.46 -5.69 -16.82
N ILE A 139 10.86 -6.80 -16.39
CA ILE A 139 11.39 -8.15 -16.63
C ILE A 139 11.44 -8.43 -18.14
N SER A 140 10.36 -8.20 -18.86
CA SER A 140 10.27 -8.45 -20.30
C SER A 140 11.29 -7.61 -21.08
N LYS A 141 11.46 -6.34 -20.73
CA LYS A 141 12.44 -5.41 -21.33
C LYS A 141 13.88 -5.92 -21.18
N VAL A 142 14.25 -6.35 -19.98
CA VAL A 142 15.61 -6.87 -19.73
C VAL A 142 15.83 -8.21 -20.42
N MET A 143 14.83 -9.08 -20.45
CA MET A 143 14.91 -10.39 -21.12
C MET A 143 14.98 -10.27 -22.64
N THR A 144 14.29 -9.31 -23.23
CA THR A 144 14.30 -9.09 -24.71
C THR A 144 15.66 -8.59 -25.21
N LYS A 145 16.41 -7.86 -24.38
CA LYS A 145 17.79 -7.44 -24.71
C LYS A 145 18.80 -8.59 -24.82
N ARG A 146 18.40 -9.81 -24.50
CA ARG A 146 19.23 -11.01 -24.63
C ARG A 146 19.47 -11.46 -26.09
N ARG A 147 18.71 -10.91 -27.03
CA ARG A 147 18.90 -11.12 -28.47
C ARG A 147 19.79 -10.04 -29.06
#